data_581cd456088bcb312ee1a05afa7870da
#
_entry.id   581cd456088bcb312ee1a05afa7870da
#
_cell.length_a   1.000
_cell.length_b   1.000
_cell.length_c   1.000
_cell.angle_alpha   90.00
_cell.angle_beta   90.00
_cell.angle_gamma   90.00
#
_symmetry.space_group_name_H-M   'P 1'
#
loop_
_entity.id
_entity.type
_entity.pdbx_description
1 polymer ?
#
loop_
_entity_poly.entity_id
_entity_poly.type
_entity_poly.pdbx_seq_one_letter_code
_entity_poly.pdbx_strand_id
1 'polypeptide(L)'
;MRKHSVIAALCLTFLRPVSAQSPIPNDWCRALPRPEYKSIARVKISDPWFEVYEPAHNVFAIYEPHQAEETISYLIVGEKRALLFDTGMGIGDLKKVTAELTKLPIIVLNSHTHNDHVGDNWEFDMVYGMDTDFTRNHARGSREAAQAEIAPDQLCGQLPMGFDAKAYATRPWKISFFVHDGDSFDLGSRTLEIIATPGHTPDAISLIDRGNGLLFTGDTYYPAPIWLFRPETDLDAYATSIRRLAALAPQLKIVLGAHNIPVASPSVLPRLVSAFETVRAGKVVPTPDSSGKVLYSVDEFTFLMRKPAAR
;
A
#
# COMPACT_ATOMS: atom_id res chain seq x y z
N MET A 1 61.37 -62.47 -8.77
CA MET A 1 60.18 -62.00 -8.00
C MET A 1 60.09 -60.49 -8.18
N ARG A 2 59.20 -60.03 -9.07
CA ARG A 2 58.94 -58.59 -9.32
C ARG A 2 57.73 -58.20 -8.57
N LYS A 3 57.84 -57.23 -7.65
CA LYS A 3 56.70 -56.63 -6.90
C LYS A 3 56.06 -55.54 -7.76
N HIS A 4 54.81 -55.68 -8.08
CA HIS A 4 54.05 -54.66 -8.72
C HIS A 4 53.34 -53.81 -7.64
N SER A 5 53.67 -52.52 -7.57
CA SER A 5 53.02 -51.55 -6.74
C SER A 5 51.81 -50.95 -7.54
N VAL A 6 50.63 -51.13 -7.04
CA VAL A 6 49.41 -50.49 -7.56
C VAL A 6 49.24 -49.14 -6.87
N ILE A 7 49.35 -48.07 -7.64
CA ILE A 7 49.04 -46.71 -7.16
C ILE A 7 47.55 -46.46 -7.38
N ALA A 8 46.79 -46.37 -6.32
CA ALA A 8 45.38 -45.96 -6.37
C ALA A 8 45.29 -44.44 -6.48
N ALA A 9 44.84 -43.93 -7.60
CA ALA A 9 44.57 -42.51 -7.79
C ALA A 9 43.23 -42.15 -7.14
N LEU A 10 43.28 -41.33 -6.09
CA LEU A 10 42.10 -40.80 -5.41
C LEU A 10 41.58 -39.60 -6.22
N CYS A 11 40.47 -39.79 -6.96
CA CYS A 11 39.76 -38.69 -7.66
C CYS A 11 38.95 -37.89 -6.63
N LEU A 12 39.50 -36.77 -6.20
CA LEU A 12 38.75 -35.74 -5.43
C LEU A 12 37.84 -34.97 -6.38
N THR A 13 36.54 -35.32 -6.39
CA THR A 13 35.53 -34.54 -7.05
C THR A 13 35.21 -33.29 -6.20
N PHE A 14 35.75 -32.14 -6.62
CA PHE A 14 35.33 -30.83 -6.07
C PHE A 14 33.91 -30.56 -6.51
N LEU A 15 32.96 -30.73 -5.60
CA LEU A 15 31.63 -30.17 -5.72
C LEU A 15 31.77 -28.63 -5.73
N ARG A 16 31.61 -28.02 -6.90
CA ARG A 16 31.47 -26.56 -7.00
C ARG A 16 30.15 -26.18 -6.32
N PRO A 17 30.13 -25.18 -5.42
CA PRO A 17 28.88 -24.66 -4.91
C PRO A 17 28.08 -24.15 -6.10
N VAL A 18 26.87 -24.66 -6.26
CA VAL A 18 25.86 -24.08 -7.17
C VAL A 18 25.59 -22.67 -6.65
N SER A 19 26.13 -21.67 -7.35
CA SER A 19 25.76 -20.28 -7.10
C SER A 19 24.26 -20.18 -7.33
N ALA A 20 23.49 -19.94 -6.27
CA ALA A 20 22.10 -19.58 -6.41
C ALA A 20 22.06 -18.31 -7.28
N GLN A 21 21.60 -18.45 -8.52
CA GLN A 21 21.33 -17.31 -9.37
C GLN A 21 20.28 -16.46 -8.65
N SER A 22 20.62 -15.21 -8.40
CA SER A 22 19.62 -14.24 -7.92
C SER A 22 18.43 -14.27 -8.88
N PRO A 23 17.19 -14.35 -8.39
CA PRO A 23 16.03 -14.34 -9.27
C PRO A 23 16.11 -13.10 -10.17
N ILE A 24 15.73 -13.25 -11.45
CA ILE A 24 15.63 -12.12 -12.39
C ILE A 24 14.61 -11.16 -11.81
N PRO A 25 14.96 -9.88 -11.57
CA PRO A 25 14.00 -8.92 -11.01
C PRO A 25 12.76 -8.84 -11.89
N ASN A 26 11.58 -8.83 -11.26
CA ASN A 26 10.30 -8.60 -11.93
C ASN A 26 10.31 -7.25 -12.65
N ASP A 27 9.49 -7.07 -13.69
CA ASP A 27 9.50 -5.83 -14.49
C ASP A 27 9.18 -4.58 -13.65
N TRP A 28 8.29 -4.67 -12.67
CA TRP A 28 8.00 -3.58 -11.75
C TRP A 28 9.21 -3.21 -10.86
N CYS A 29 9.95 -4.20 -10.41
CA CYS A 29 11.16 -4.04 -9.62
C CYS A 29 12.24 -3.22 -10.36
N ARG A 30 12.30 -3.30 -11.70
CA ARG A 30 13.23 -2.52 -12.53
C ARG A 30 12.88 -1.02 -12.58
N ALA A 31 11.65 -0.66 -12.25
CA ALA A 31 11.24 0.74 -12.17
C ALA A 31 11.75 1.44 -10.90
N LEU A 32 12.27 0.68 -9.93
CA LEU A 32 12.78 1.20 -8.67
C LEU A 32 14.25 1.64 -8.77
N PRO A 33 14.68 2.67 -7.99
CA PRO A 33 13.84 3.59 -7.24
C PRO A 33 13.06 4.53 -8.16
N ARG A 34 11.82 4.81 -7.82
CA ARG A 34 10.99 5.75 -8.58
C ARG A 34 11.58 7.15 -8.54
N PRO A 35 11.70 7.83 -9.71
CA PRO A 35 12.40 9.12 -9.79
C PRO A 35 11.73 10.24 -8.99
N GLU A 36 10.44 10.17 -8.75
CA GLU A 36 9.62 11.15 -8.02
C GLU A 36 10.08 11.33 -6.59
N TYR A 37 10.58 10.27 -5.96
CA TYR A 37 11.10 10.31 -4.58
C TYR A 37 12.32 11.21 -4.42
N LYS A 38 13.07 11.51 -5.50
CA LYS A 38 14.23 12.40 -5.44
C LYS A 38 13.90 13.82 -5.02
N SER A 39 12.64 14.23 -5.21
CA SER A 39 12.16 15.58 -4.85
C SER A 39 11.63 15.67 -3.41
N ILE A 40 11.57 14.57 -2.67
CA ILE A 40 11.01 14.49 -1.34
C ILE A 40 12.16 14.25 -0.33
N ALA A 41 12.13 14.96 0.80
CA ALA A 41 13.14 14.79 1.84
C ALA A 41 13.10 13.35 2.40
N ARG A 42 14.22 12.63 2.29
CA ARG A 42 14.35 11.28 2.85
C ARG A 42 14.72 11.36 4.33
N VAL A 43 14.03 10.59 5.16
CA VAL A 43 14.29 10.44 6.59
C VAL A 43 15.03 9.13 6.84
N LYS A 44 16.12 9.20 7.64
CA LYS A 44 16.89 8.00 7.98
C LYS A 44 16.20 7.24 9.10
N ILE A 45 15.99 5.94 8.87
CA ILE A 45 15.45 4.98 9.84
C ILE A 45 16.32 3.74 9.89
N SER A 46 16.11 2.86 10.88
CA SER A 46 16.96 1.68 11.09
C SER A 46 16.48 0.41 10.38
N ASP A 47 15.20 0.31 10.06
CA ASP A 47 14.66 -0.87 9.39
C ASP A 47 14.86 -0.80 7.87
N PRO A 48 15.60 -1.72 7.26
CA PRO A 48 15.92 -1.68 5.83
C PRO A 48 14.75 -2.07 4.91
N TRP A 49 13.65 -2.61 5.45
CA TRP A 49 12.46 -2.94 4.67
C TRP A 49 11.75 -1.70 4.17
N PHE A 50 11.81 -0.62 4.94
CA PHE A 50 11.13 0.63 4.63
C PHE A 50 12.06 1.71 4.10
N GLU A 51 11.52 2.59 3.28
CA GLU A 51 12.05 3.92 3.01
C GLU A 51 11.08 4.96 3.55
N VAL A 52 11.58 5.98 4.24
CA VAL A 52 10.74 7.03 4.83
C VAL A 52 11.04 8.37 4.20
N TYR A 53 9.99 9.10 3.86
CA TYR A 53 10.06 10.43 3.24
C TYR A 53 9.12 11.40 3.95
N GLU A 54 9.43 12.70 3.92
CA GLU A 54 8.60 13.75 4.51
C GLU A 54 8.01 14.64 3.39
N PRO A 55 6.85 14.28 2.80
CA PRO A 55 6.22 15.03 1.72
C PRO A 55 5.59 16.35 2.21
N ALA A 56 5.29 16.48 3.49
CA ALA A 56 4.81 17.71 4.13
C ALA A 56 5.27 17.74 5.58
N HIS A 57 5.30 18.91 6.18
CA HIS A 57 5.78 19.09 7.55
C HIS A 57 5.06 18.18 8.55
N ASN A 58 5.83 17.36 9.29
CA ASN A 58 5.34 16.36 10.22
C ASN A 58 4.36 15.33 9.61
N VAL A 59 4.54 15.02 8.33
CA VAL A 59 3.87 13.92 7.63
C VAL A 59 4.92 13.02 7.03
N PHE A 60 5.00 11.79 7.50
CA PHE A 60 5.98 10.81 7.05
C PHE A 60 5.30 9.74 6.20
N ALA A 61 5.69 9.64 4.93
CA ALA A 61 5.34 8.55 4.04
C ALA A 61 6.31 7.37 4.29
N ILE A 62 5.79 6.29 4.83
CA ILE A 62 6.53 5.07 5.14
C ILE A 62 6.25 4.08 4.01
N TYR A 63 7.22 3.91 3.14
CA TYR A 63 7.11 3.22 1.86
C TYR A 63 7.77 1.85 1.90
N GLU A 64 7.12 0.84 1.32
CA GLU A 64 7.59 -0.55 1.22
C GLU A 64 8.02 -0.90 -0.21
N PRO A 65 9.25 -0.54 -0.65
CA PRO A 65 9.71 -0.71 -2.04
C PRO A 65 10.02 -2.15 -2.43
N HIS A 66 9.96 -3.08 -1.50
CA HIS A 66 10.38 -4.47 -1.72
C HIS A 66 9.24 -5.43 -2.07
N GLN A 67 8.00 -4.92 -2.11
CA GLN A 67 6.80 -5.70 -2.43
C GLN A 67 6.00 -4.99 -3.55
N ALA A 68 5.31 -5.75 -4.41
CA ALA A 68 4.72 -5.28 -5.65
C ALA A 68 3.60 -4.24 -5.49
N GLU A 69 2.92 -4.22 -4.35
CA GLU A 69 1.92 -3.20 -4.02
C GLU A 69 2.57 -1.83 -3.78
N GLU A 70 3.87 -1.82 -3.42
CA GLU A 70 4.60 -0.59 -3.11
C GLU A 70 3.80 0.31 -2.14
N THR A 71 3.28 -0.30 -1.08
CA THR A 71 2.35 0.34 -0.13
C THR A 71 3.01 1.49 0.63
N ILE A 72 2.26 2.54 0.90
CA ILE A 72 2.67 3.73 1.64
C ILE A 72 1.73 3.96 2.79
N SER A 73 2.22 3.76 4.01
CA SER A 73 1.53 4.18 5.23
C SER A 73 1.95 5.62 5.59
N TYR A 74 1.07 6.39 6.22
CA TYR A 74 1.38 7.77 6.59
C TYR A 74 1.34 7.98 8.10
N LEU A 75 2.46 8.37 8.70
CA LEU A 75 2.50 8.86 10.08
C LEU A 75 2.33 10.39 10.09
N ILE A 76 1.20 10.86 10.62
CA ILE A 76 0.82 12.26 10.69
C ILE A 76 0.98 12.74 12.14
N VAL A 77 1.98 13.58 12.39
CA VAL A 77 2.37 13.96 13.75
C VAL A 77 1.80 15.33 14.10
N GLY A 78 1.06 15.39 15.21
CA GLY A 78 0.60 16.61 15.84
C GLY A 78 1.43 16.99 17.05
N GLU A 79 0.90 17.83 17.94
CA GLU A 79 1.57 18.22 19.21
C GLU A 79 1.24 17.28 20.38
N LYS A 80 0.06 16.67 20.39
CA LYS A 80 -0.42 15.82 21.49
C LYS A 80 -0.36 14.33 21.17
N ARG A 81 -0.54 13.96 19.91
CA ARG A 81 -0.57 12.58 19.41
C ARG A 81 -0.26 12.51 17.93
N ALA A 82 -0.03 11.32 17.43
CA ALA A 82 0.12 11.05 16.01
C ALA A 82 -1.00 10.13 15.52
N LEU A 83 -1.33 10.22 14.24
CA LEU A 83 -2.20 9.27 13.55
C LEU A 83 -1.37 8.53 12.50
N LEU A 84 -1.40 7.20 12.57
CA LEU A 84 -0.85 6.32 11.55
C LEU A 84 -2.00 5.90 10.64
N PHE A 85 -1.96 6.37 9.40
CA PHE A 85 -2.94 6.02 8.37
C PHE A 85 -2.36 4.86 7.56
N ASP A 86 -2.96 3.69 7.73
CA ASP A 86 -2.52 2.36 7.31
C ASP A 86 -1.30 1.82 8.07
N THR A 87 -1.13 0.50 8.02
CA THR A 87 -0.04 -0.21 8.71
C THR A 87 0.71 -1.19 7.80
N GLY A 88 0.60 -0.99 6.49
CA GLY A 88 1.39 -1.72 5.49
C GLY A 88 1.14 -3.23 5.48
N MET A 89 2.15 -3.92 4.94
CA MET A 89 2.12 -5.37 4.70
C MET A 89 2.32 -6.22 5.96
N GLY A 90 2.92 -5.68 7.04
CA GLY A 90 3.32 -6.47 8.21
C GLY A 90 4.54 -7.36 7.95
N ILE A 91 5.45 -6.94 7.09
CA ILE A 91 6.70 -7.64 6.76
C ILE A 91 7.88 -7.03 7.51
N GLY A 92 8.02 -5.71 7.52
CA GLY A 92 9.00 -4.99 8.34
C GLY A 92 8.47 -4.71 9.75
N ASP A 93 9.28 -4.05 10.59
CA ASP A 93 8.89 -3.65 11.96
C ASP A 93 8.39 -2.19 11.94
N LEU A 94 7.14 -1.98 11.51
CA LEU A 94 6.54 -0.66 11.40
C LEU A 94 6.41 0.04 12.75
N LYS A 95 6.14 -0.72 13.81
CA LYS A 95 6.08 -0.16 15.18
C LYS A 95 7.40 0.46 15.61
N LYS A 96 8.51 -0.19 15.30
CA LYS A 96 9.85 0.34 15.56
C LYS A 96 10.11 1.59 14.72
N VAL A 97 9.77 1.58 13.42
CA VAL A 97 9.93 2.74 12.54
C VAL A 97 9.13 3.94 13.06
N THR A 98 7.87 3.75 13.41
CA THR A 98 7.05 4.84 13.98
C THR A 98 7.60 5.36 15.30
N ALA A 99 8.19 4.49 16.14
CA ALA A 99 8.84 4.88 17.40
C ALA A 99 10.18 5.64 17.19
N GLU A 100 10.83 5.50 16.03
CA GLU A 100 11.99 6.34 15.66
C GLU A 100 11.53 7.75 15.25
N LEU A 101 10.36 7.87 14.60
CA LEU A 101 9.82 9.12 14.06
C LEU A 101 9.11 9.99 15.11
N THR A 102 8.45 9.36 16.11
CA THR A 102 7.75 10.10 17.18
C THR A 102 7.77 9.35 18.50
N LYS A 103 7.63 10.10 19.62
CA LYS A 103 7.40 9.53 20.97
C LYS A 103 5.98 9.80 21.47
N LEU A 104 5.14 10.41 20.65
CA LEU A 104 3.76 10.68 20.99
C LEU A 104 2.90 9.41 20.93
N PRO A 105 1.78 9.36 21.65
CA PRO A 105 0.80 8.29 21.49
C PRO A 105 0.29 8.21 20.03
N ILE A 106 0.22 6.99 19.49
CA ILE A 106 -0.21 6.74 18.11
C ILE A 106 -1.63 6.17 18.10
N ILE A 107 -2.48 6.74 17.27
CA ILE A 107 -3.77 6.20 16.85
C ILE A 107 -3.59 5.61 15.46
N VAL A 108 -4.03 4.37 15.24
CA VAL A 108 -4.10 3.76 13.90
C VAL A 108 -5.50 3.97 13.33
N LEU A 109 -5.56 4.37 12.07
CA LEU A 109 -6.77 4.42 11.25
C LEU A 109 -6.45 3.86 9.87
N ASN A 110 -7.23 2.90 9.39
CA ASN A 110 -6.98 2.34 8.06
C ASN A 110 -7.82 3.06 7.00
N SER A 111 -7.21 3.30 5.83
CA SER A 111 -7.91 3.79 4.65
C SER A 111 -8.99 2.81 4.19
N HIS A 112 -8.71 1.54 4.33
CA HIS A 112 -9.60 0.39 4.16
C HIS A 112 -8.91 -0.86 4.73
N THR A 113 -9.55 -2.03 4.63
CA THR A 113 -9.03 -3.22 5.32
C THR A 113 -8.55 -4.35 4.41
N HIS A 114 -8.00 -4.04 3.23
CA HIS A 114 -7.17 -5.00 2.49
C HIS A 114 -5.87 -5.32 3.25
N ASN A 115 -5.27 -6.47 2.96
CA ASN A 115 -4.15 -7.01 3.75
C ASN A 115 -2.93 -6.12 3.80
N ASP A 116 -2.65 -5.42 2.72
CA ASP A 116 -1.51 -4.52 2.54
C ASP A 116 -1.66 -3.17 3.28
N HIS A 117 -2.83 -2.92 3.90
CA HIS A 117 -3.10 -1.73 4.71
C HIS A 117 -3.23 -2.03 6.21
N VAL A 118 -3.32 -3.30 6.61
CA VAL A 118 -3.63 -3.70 7.98
C VAL A 118 -2.62 -4.68 8.60
N GLY A 119 -1.48 -4.90 7.94
CA GLY A 119 -0.52 -5.95 8.26
C GLY A 119 -0.01 -5.87 9.70
N ASP A 120 0.28 -4.68 10.21
CA ASP A 120 0.78 -4.45 11.57
C ASP A 120 -0.27 -3.88 12.54
N ASN A 121 -1.56 -3.86 12.19
CA ASN A 121 -2.62 -3.40 13.11
C ASN A 121 -2.57 -4.07 14.48
N TRP A 122 -2.22 -5.34 14.51
CA TRP A 122 -2.16 -6.16 15.74
C TRP A 122 -1.10 -5.68 16.73
N GLU A 123 -0.14 -4.87 16.31
CA GLU A 123 0.91 -4.33 17.20
C GLU A 123 0.47 -3.06 17.94
N PHE A 124 -0.65 -2.46 17.57
CA PHE A 124 -1.11 -1.19 18.11
C PHE A 124 -2.33 -1.37 19.04
N ASP A 125 -2.34 -0.62 20.13
CA ASP A 125 -3.39 -0.72 21.15
C ASP A 125 -4.69 0.03 20.74
N MET A 126 -4.57 1.04 19.88
CA MET A 126 -5.68 1.91 19.47
C MET A 126 -5.86 1.89 17.96
N VAL A 127 -6.67 0.97 17.47
CA VAL A 127 -7.02 0.84 16.04
C VAL A 127 -8.45 1.24 15.82
N TYR A 128 -8.65 2.20 14.94
CA TYR A 128 -9.95 2.70 14.50
C TYR A 128 -10.28 2.15 13.12
N GLY A 129 -11.56 1.86 12.85
CA GLY A 129 -12.02 1.38 11.55
C GLY A 129 -13.44 1.82 11.26
N MET A 130 -13.84 1.84 9.99
CA MET A 130 -15.21 2.10 9.58
C MET A 130 -16.18 1.06 10.16
N ASP A 131 -17.37 1.48 10.53
CA ASP A 131 -18.45 0.61 11.05
C ASP A 131 -19.12 -0.18 9.92
N THR A 132 -18.38 -1.15 9.36
CA THR A 132 -18.88 -2.03 8.29
C THR A 132 -18.64 -3.51 8.63
N ASP A 133 -19.42 -4.41 8.02
CA ASP A 133 -19.18 -5.85 8.12
C ASP A 133 -17.87 -6.24 7.42
N PHE A 134 -17.46 -5.50 6.39
CA PHE A 134 -16.20 -5.71 5.69
C PHE A 134 -15.03 -5.51 6.64
N THR A 135 -14.98 -4.38 7.36
CA THR A 135 -13.98 -4.10 8.40
C THR A 135 -13.94 -5.18 9.48
N ARG A 136 -15.12 -5.58 10.02
CA ARG A 136 -15.20 -6.62 11.06
C ARG A 136 -14.70 -7.97 10.59
N ASN A 137 -14.96 -8.33 9.35
CA ASN A 137 -14.53 -9.59 8.78
C ASN A 137 -13.02 -9.62 8.56
N HIS A 138 -12.43 -8.53 8.02
CA HIS A 138 -10.99 -8.44 7.79
C HIS A 138 -10.18 -8.35 9.09
N ALA A 139 -10.76 -7.78 10.16
CA ALA A 139 -10.14 -7.77 11.49
C ALA A 139 -9.86 -9.17 12.08
N ARG A 140 -10.42 -10.23 11.49
CA ARG A 140 -10.11 -11.62 11.84
C ARG A 140 -8.78 -12.10 11.28
N GLY A 141 -8.17 -11.30 10.41
CA GLY A 141 -6.93 -11.64 9.70
C GLY A 141 -7.13 -12.68 8.60
N SER A 142 -6.08 -12.91 7.82
CA SER A 142 -6.06 -13.90 6.75
C SER A 142 -4.65 -14.41 6.52
N ARG A 143 -4.50 -15.74 6.51
CA ARG A 143 -3.24 -16.37 6.11
C ARG A 143 -3.15 -16.51 4.59
N GLU A 144 -4.24 -16.91 3.94
CA GLU A 144 -4.27 -17.18 2.51
C GLU A 144 -3.92 -15.94 1.70
N ALA A 145 -4.60 -14.82 1.99
CA ALA A 145 -4.35 -13.56 1.31
C ALA A 145 -2.92 -13.06 1.55
N ALA A 146 -2.44 -13.07 2.81
CA ALA A 146 -1.08 -12.67 3.13
C ALA A 146 0.00 -13.52 2.42
N GLN A 147 -0.18 -14.84 2.33
CA GLN A 147 0.77 -15.73 1.64
C GLN A 147 0.84 -15.43 0.13
N ALA A 148 -0.23 -14.96 -0.49
CA ALA A 148 -0.22 -14.54 -1.88
C ALA A 148 0.70 -13.32 -2.09
N GLU A 149 0.74 -12.40 -1.13
CA GLU A 149 1.54 -11.17 -1.22
C GLU A 149 3.07 -11.39 -1.14
N ILE A 150 3.51 -12.52 -0.62
CA ILE A 150 4.95 -12.88 -0.56
C ILE A 150 5.34 -13.95 -1.59
N ALA A 151 4.53 -14.19 -2.60
CA ALA A 151 4.90 -15.02 -3.73
C ALA A 151 6.16 -14.44 -4.43
N PRO A 152 7.02 -15.28 -5.05
CA PRO A 152 8.30 -14.83 -5.63
C PRO A 152 8.18 -13.70 -6.67
N ASP A 153 7.06 -13.63 -7.38
CA ASP A 153 6.76 -12.58 -8.36
C ASP A 153 6.26 -11.28 -7.72
N GLN A 154 5.93 -11.31 -6.43
CA GLN A 154 5.47 -10.16 -5.65
C GLN A 154 6.62 -9.47 -4.89
N LEU A 155 7.84 -10.00 -4.91
CA LEU A 155 8.96 -9.48 -4.12
C LEU A 155 10.08 -8.93 -5.01
N CYS A 156 10.64 -7.78 -4.59
CA CYS A 156 11.86 -7.21 -5.12
C CYS A 156 13.01 -7.38 -4.12
N GLY A 157 13.82 -8.39 -4.32
CA GLY A 157 14.91 -8.75 -3.42
C GLY A 157 14.53 -9.84 -2.42
N GLN A 158 15.05 -9.74 -1.21
CA GLN A 158 14.85 -10.75 -0.17
C GLN A 158 14.00 -10.20 0.97
N LEU A 159 13.19 -11.06 1.55
CA LEU A 159 12.49 -10.78 2.80
C LEU A 159 13.49 -10.45 3.93
N PRO A 160 13.09 -9.69 4.96
CA PRO A 160 13.96 -9.34 6.07
C PRO A 160 14.59 -10.57 6.73
N MET A 161 15.83 -10.41 7.19
CA MET A 161 16.51 -11.49 7.90
C MET A 161 15.74 -11.89 9.16
N GLY A 162 15.44 -13.19 9.30
CA GLY A 162 14.65 -13.73 10.41
C GLY A 162 13.13 -13.70 10.18
N PHE A 163 12.66 -13.18 9.04
CA PHE A 163 11.23 -13.23 8.69
C PHE A 163 10.80 -14.68 8.42
N ASP A 164 9.78 -15.15 9.11
CA ASP A 164 9.20 -16.48 8.90
C ASP A 164 8.11 -16.45 7.82
N ALA A 165 8.51 -16.59 6.57
CA ALA A 165 7.59 -16.61 5.43
C ALA A 165 6.51 -17.69 5.55
N LYS A 166 6.80 -18.82 6.22
CA LYS A 166 5.81 -19.89 6.39
C LYS A 166 4.75 -19.54 7.43
N ALA A 167 5.09 -18.77 8.43
CA ALA A 167 4.18 -18.32 9.46
C ALA A 167 3.46 -17.00 9.10
N TYR A 168 3.89 -16.32 8.04
CA TYR A 168 3.34 -15.03 7.67
C TYR A 168 1.83 -15.08 7.41
N ALA A 169 1.12 -14.15 8.02
CA ALA A 169 -0.33 -13.98 7.93
C ALA A 169 -0.68 -12.56 8.37
N THR A 170 -1.69 -11.97 7.79
CA THR A 170 -2.36 -10.83 8.42
C THR A 170 -2.97 -11.33 9.72
N ARG A 171 -2.45 -10.87 10.86
CA ARG A 171 -2.88 -11.34 12.18
C ARG A 171 -4.21 -10.70 12.58
N PRO A 172 -5.05 -11.38 13.35
CA PRO A 172 -6.25 -10.77 13.93
C PRO A 172 -5.89 -9.55 14.79
N TRP A 173 -6.68 -8.48 14.66
CA TRP A 173 -6.54 -7.29 15.50
C TRP A 173 -7.87 -6.88 16.12
N LYS A 174 -7.80 -6.06 17.17
CA LYS A 174 -8.97 -5.52 17.82
C LYS A 174 -9.29 -4.13 17.27
N ILE A 175 -10.50 -3.95 16.79
CA ILE A 175 -11.05 -2.62 16.49
C ILE A 175 -11.41 -1.98 17.84
N SER A 176 -10.71 -0.90 18.20
CA SER A 176 -10.92 -0.21 19.49
C SER A 176 -12.16 0.68 19.43
N PHE A 177 -12.36 1.39 18.31
CA PHE A 177 -13.48 2.28 18.08
C PHE A 177 -13.89 2.26 16.61
N PHE A 178 -15.19 2.43 16.37
CA PHE A 178 -15.70 2.66 15.03
C PHE A 178 -15.78 4.15 14.71
N VAL A 179 -15.58 4.47 13.45
CA VAL A 179 -15.65 5.82 12.90
C VAL A 179 -16.64 5.89 11.75
N HIS A 180 -17.07 7.10 11.46
CA HIS A 180 -18.06 7.41 10.43
C HIS A 180 -17.60 8.58 9.57
N ASP A 181 -18.31 8.82 8.49
CA ASP A 181 -18.10 9.99 7.63
C ASP A 181 -18.27 11.30 8.43
N GLY A 182 -17.29 12.20 8.32
CA GLY A 182 -17.28 13.48 9.04
C GLY A 182 -16.68 13.44 10.44
N ASP A 183 -16.37 12.26 10.99
CA ASP A 183 -15.63 12.16 12.25
C ASP A 183 -14.25 12.78 12.10
N SER A 184 -13.69 13.25 13.22
CA SER A 184 -12.40 13.93 13.19
C SER A 184 -11.48 13.56 14.36
N PHE A 185 -10.17 13.67 14.12
CA PHE A 185 -9.11 13.46 15.10
C PHE A 185 -8.36 14.77 15.35
N ASP A 186 -8.45 15.29 16.57
CA ASP A 186 -7.60 16.40 17.03
C ASP A 186 -6.23 15.86 17.48
N LEU A 187 -5.19 16.20 16.75
CA LEU A 187 -3.82 15.83 17.09
C LEU A 187 -3.06 16.91 17.89
N GLY A 188 -3.76 18.01 18.24
CA GLY A 188 -3.21 19.17 18.96
C GLY A 188 -3.00 20.37 18.05
N SER A 189 -2.07 20.32 17.10
CA SER A 189 -1.79 21.39 16.13
C SER A 189 -2.55 21.25 14.82
N ARG A 190 -3.20 20.12 14.60
CA ARG A 190 -3.98 19.81 13.38
C ARG A 190 -5.16 18.93 13.69
N THR A 191 -6.20 19.07 12.86
CA THR A 191 -7.38 18.22 12.89
C THR A 191 -7.51 17.50 11.56
N LEU A 192 -7.71 16.18 11.61
CA LEU A 192 -7.91 15.33 10.45
C LEU A 192 -9.38 14.91 10.42
N GLU A 193 -10.05 15.11 9.27
CA GLU A 193 -11.47 14.76 9.07
C GLU A 193 -11.58 13.55 8.14
N ILE A 194 -12.45 12.61 8.48
CA ILE A 194 -12.74 11.42 7.68
C ILE A 194 -13.74 11.78 6.58
N ILE A 195 -13.44 11.33 5.37
CA ILE A 195 -14.34 11.37 4.23
C ILE A 195 -14.57 9.93 3.78
N ALA A 196 -15.77 9.40 3.97
CA ALA A 196 -16.12 8.09 3.44
C ALA A 196 -16.03 8.11 1.91
N THR A 197 -15.26 7.19 1.36
CA THR A 197 -15.01 7.05 -0.09
C THR A 197 -15.21 5.60 -0.55
N PRO A 198 -16.39 5.00 -0.27
CA PRO A 198 -16.65 3.61 -0.68
C PRO A 198 -16.56 3.47 -2.20
N GLY A 199 -16.20 2.26 -2.63
CA GLY A 199 -16.14 1.94 -4.05
C GLY A 199 -15.00 0.97 -4.38
N HIS A 200 -13.76 1.27 -4.02
CA HIS A 200 -12.68 0.27 -4.03
C HIS A 200 -13.03 -0.88 -3.06
N THR A 201 -13.34 -0.52 -1.82
CA THR A 201 -13.98 -1.37 -0.81
C THR A 201 -15.17 -0.66 -0.17
N PRO A 202 -16.08 -1.40 0.54
CA PRO A 202 -17.21 -0.79 1.27
C PRO A 202 -16.78 0.11 2.43
N ASP A 203 -15.62 -0.12 3.02
CA ASP A 203 -15.07 0.58 4.18
C ASP A 203 -14.03 1.64 3.81
N ALA A 204 -13.83 1.91 2.51
CA ALA A 204 -12.83 2.87 2.07
C ALA A 204 -13.11 4.29 2.58
N ILE A 205 -12.06 4.92 3.09
CA ILE A 205 -12.05 6.32 3.51
C ILE A 205 -10.86 7.08 2.93
N SER A 206 -11.04 8.37 2.80
CA SER A 206 -9.97 9.36 2.65
C SER A 206 -9.88 10.21 3.91
N LEU A 207 -8.71 10.82 4.15
CA LEU A 207 -8.49 11.66 5.31
C LEU A 207 -8.05 13.05 4.85
N ILE A 208 -8.68 14.11 5.36
CA ILE A 208 -8.33 15.48 4.98
C ILE A 208 -7.79 16.29 6.16
N ASP A 209 -6.65 16.95 5.95
CA ASP A 209 -6.11 18.00 6.80
C ASP A 209 -6.38 19.36 6.12
N ARG A 210 -7.52 19.98 6.46
CA ARG A 210 -7.94 21.24 5.83
C ARG A 210 -6.99 22.38 6.15
N GLY A 211 -6.42 22.40 7.36
CA GLY A 211 -5.51 23.44 7.80
C GLY A 211 -4.22 23.49 6.96
N ASN A 212 -3.73 22.36 6.53
CA ASN A 212 -2.52 22.23 5.75
C ASN A 212 -2.78 22.00 4.24
N GLY A 213 -4.02 21.74 3.85
CA GLY A 213 -4.41 21.47 2.46
C GLY A 213 -3.93 20.09 1.97
N LEU A 214 -3.98 19.06 2.83
CA LEU A 214 -3.54 17.70 2.50
C LEU A 214 -4.75 16.76 2.41
N LEU A 215 -4.75 15.89 1.41
CA LEU A 215 -5.74 14.84 1.25
C LEU A 215 -5.04 13.49 1.08
N PHE A 216 -5.30 12.57 1.99
CA PHE A 216 -4.84 11.18 1.93
C PHE A 216 -5.98 10.34 1.34
N THR A 217 -5.72 9.67 0.24
CA THR A 217 -6.79 9.05 -0.57
C THR A 217 -6.93 7.54 -0.40
N GLY A 218 -5.99 6.89 0.31
CA GLY A 218 -5.94 5.43 0.29
C GLY A 218 -5.94 4.94 -1.15
N ASP A 219 -6.74 3.92 -1.42
CA ASP A 219 -6.89 3.31 -2.75
C ASP A 219 -7.97 3.93 -3.61
N THR A 220 -8.62 4.99 -3.13
CA THR A 220 -9.54 5.75 -3.99
C THR A 220 -8.78 6.43 -5.13
N TYR A 221 -7.54 6.86 -4.89
CA TYR A 221 -6.60 7.34 -5.90
C TYR A 221 -5.17 7.12 -5.48
N TYR A 222 -4.37 6.58 -6.39
CA TYR A 222 -2.91 6.55 -6.36
C TYR A 222 -2.35 6.56 -7.79
N PRO A 223 -1.11 7.01 -8.03
CA PRO A 223 -0.56 7.18 -9.38
C PRO A 223 0.03 5.86 -9.94
N ALA A 224 -0.83 4.84 -10.07
CA ALA A 224 -0.58 3.55 -10.69
C ALA A 224 -1.91 3.00 -11.24
N PRO A 225 -1.95 1.79 -11.83
CA PRO A 225 -3.21 1.17 -12.20
C PRO A 225 -4.14 1.00 -11.01
N ILE A 226 -5.25 1.74 -10.99
CA ILE A 226 -6.22 1.71 -9.88
C ILE A 226 -7.03 0.41 -9.95
N TRP A 227 -7.04 -0.35 -8.86
CA TRP A 227 -7.68 -1.66 -8.80
C TRP A 227 -9.17 -1.56 -8.47
N LEU A 228 -10.01 -1.89 -9.44
CA LEU A 228 -11.47 -1.87 -9.34
C LEU A 228 -12.07 -3.20 -9.81
N PHE A 229 -11.46 -4.31 -9.45
CA PHE A 229 -11.82 -5.65 -9.92
C PHE A 229 -12.24 -6.63 -8.83
N ARG A 230 -12.09 -6.29 -7.56
CA ARG A 230 -12.41 -7.18 -6.44
C ARG A 230 -13.93 -7.42 -6.34
N PRO A 231 -14.39 -8.53 -5.74
CA PRO A 231 -15.82 -8.82 -5.55
C PRO A 231 -16.60 -7.73 -4.82
N GLU A 232 -15.96 -7.09 -3.87
CA GLU A 232 -16.48 -6.01 -3.02
C GLU A 232 -16.51 -4.63 -3.70
N THR A 233 -15.88 -4.49 -4.87
CA THR A 233 -15.82 -3.21 -5.59
C THR A 233 -17.19 -2.80 -6.13
N ASP A 234 -17.59 -1.56 -5.81
CA ASP A 234 -18.78 -0.88 -6.31
C ASP A 234 -18.40 0.34 -7.16
N LEU A 235 -18.59 0.24 -8.48
CA LEU A 235 -18.19 1.27 -9.43
C LEU A 235 -19.07 2.53 -9.37
N ASP A 236 -20.33 2.43 -8.92
CA ASP A 236 -21.22 3.58 -8.75
C ASP A 236 -20.87 4.36 -7.48
N ALA A 237 -20.59 3.65 -6.39
CA ALA A 237 -20.05 4.23 -5.17
C ALA A 237 -18.70 4.90 -5.44
N TYR A 238 -17.78 4.23 -6.17
CA TYR A 238 -16.49 4.78 -6.57
C TYR A 238 -16.64 6.09 -7.37
N ALA A 239 -17.53 6.12 -8.38
CA ALA A 239 -17.81 7.33 -9.15
C ALA A 239 -18.30 8.49 -8.27
N THR A 240 -19.11 8.19 -7.26
CA THR A 240 -19.62 9.18 -6.31
C THR A 240 -18.49 9.70 -5.42
N SER A 241 -17.66 8.80 -4.92
CA SER A 241 -16.53 9.10 -4.04
C SER A 241 -15.48 9.99 -4.73
N ILE A 242 -15.07 9.66 -5.96
CA ILE A 242 -14.07 10.49 -6.67
C ILE A 242 -14.62 11.89 -7.03
N ARG A 243 -15.93 12.03 -7.32
CA ARG A 243 -16.55 13.36 -7.51
C ARG A 243 -16.53 14.18 -6.23
N ARG A 244 -16.80 13.53 -5.09
CA ARG A 244 -16.72 14.17 -3.76
C ARG A 244 -15.30 14.68 -3.49
N LEU A 245 -14.28 13.88 -3.76
CA LEU A 245 -12.88 14.29 -3.61
C LEU A 245 -12.49 15.39 -4.60
N ALA A 246 -12.94 15.32 -5.85
CA ALA A 246 -12.65 16.34 -6.85
C ALA A 246 -13.20 17.72 -6.48
N ALA A 247 -14.33 17.80 -5.78
CA ALA A 247 -14.90 19.06 -5.29
C ALA A 247 -13.99 19.74 -4.23
N LEU A 248 -13.10 18.98 -3.59
CA LEU A 248 -12.14 19.50 -2.62
C LEU A 248 -10.86 20.08 -3.27
N ALA A 249 -10.58 19.73 -4.53
CA ALA A 249 -9.32 20.07 -5.20
C ALA A 249 -8.90 21.55 -5.07
N PRO A 250 -9.82 22.58 -5.14
CA PRO A 250 -9.43 23.97 -4.98
C PRO A 250 -8.90 24.35 -3.59
N GLN A 251 -9.16 23.53 -2.57
CA GLN A 251 -8.72 23.76 -1.17
C GLN A 251 -7.41 23.02 -0.85
N LEU A 252 -6.94 22.16 -1.75
CA LEU A 252 -5.81 21.28 -1.51
C LEU A 252 -4.52 21.86 -2.08
N LYS A 253 -3.41 21.47 -1.45
CA LYS A 253 -2.04 21.69 -1.93
C LYS A 253 -1.43 20.40 -2.46
N ILE A 254 -1.74 19.26 -1.79
CA ILE A 254 -1.13 17.96 -2.09
C ILE A 254 -2.21 16.87 -1.92
N VAL A 255 -2.19 15.90 -2.82
CA VAL A 255 -2.90 14.62 -2.71
C VAL A 255 -1.89 13.52 -2.42
N LEU A 256 -2.18 12.66 -1.46
CA LEU A 256 -1.30 11.63 -0.91
C LEU A 256 -1.96 10.26 -1.09
N GLY A 257 -1.49 9.48 -2.06
CA GLY A 257 -1.98 8.13 -2.38
C GLY A 257 -1.27 7.04 -1.59
N ALA A 258 -1.87 5.85 -1.49
CA ALA A 258 -1.33 4.77 -0.68
C ALA A 258 -0.35 3.83 -1.42
N HIS A 259 -0.08 4.03 -2.69
CA HIS A 259 0.82 3.17 -3.48
C HIS A 259 1.75 3.95 -4.41
N ASN A 260 2.90 3.37 -4.69
CA ASN A 260 3.91 3.74 -5.67
C ASN A 260 4.56 5.11 -5.46
N ILE A 261 3.83 6.21 -5.50
CA ILE A 261 4.33 7.59 -5.40
C ILE A 261 3.48 8.35 -4.38
N PRO A 262 4.09 8.95 -3.34
CA PRO A 262 3.32 9.53 -2.24
C PRO A 262 2.65 10.87 -2.56
N VAL A 263 3.01 11.57 -3.65
CA VAL A 263 2.59 12.96 -3.89
C VAL A 263 2.01 13.12 -5.29
N ALA A 264 0.82 13.73 -5.35
CA ALA A 264 0.22 14.18 -6.59
C ALA A 264 -0.35 15.61 -6.47
N SER A 265 -0.48 16.29 -7.61
CA SER A 265 -1.16 17.60 -7.69
C SER A 265 -2.66 17.45 -7.46
N PRO A 266 -3.33 18.36 -6.73
CA PRO A 266 -4.79 18.32 -6.57
C PRO A 266 -5.56 18.35 -7.90
N SER A 267 -4.98 18.88 -8.97
CA SER A 267 -5.58 18.89 -10.31
C SER A 267 -5.82 17.49 -10.89
N VAL A 268 -5.22 16.44 -10.30
CA VAL A 268 -5.45 15.05 -10.70
C VAL A 268 -6.88 14.62 -10.43
N LEU A 269 -7.50 15.10 -9.34
CA LEU A 269 -8.82 14.64 -8.91
C LEU A 269 -9.95 14.93 -9.92
N PRO A 270 -10.14 16.15 -10.47
CA PRO A 270 -11.13 16.38 -11.51
C PRO A 270 -10.81 15.63 -12.81
N ARG A 271 -9.52 15.41 -13.14
CA ARG A 271 -9.14 14.60 -14.31
C ARG A 271 -9.47 13.12 -14.12
N LEU A 272 -9.26 12.58 -12.90
CA LEU A 272 -9.65 11.22 -12.54
C LEU A 272 -11.15 11.00 -12.77
N VAL A 273 -12.00 11.96 -12.36
CA VAL A 273 -13.45 11.90 -12.62
C VAL A 273 -13.72 11.82 -14.11
N SER A 274 -13.13 12.73 -14.92
CA SER A 274 -13.30 12.74 -16.39
C SER A 274 -12.87 11.43 -17.04
N ALA A 275 -11.73 10.90 -16.64
CA ALA A 275 -11.19 9.64 -17.15
C ALA A 275 -12.13 8.45 -16.81
N PHE A 276 -12.56 8.34 -15.55
CA PHE A 276 -13.45 7.28 -15.12
C PHE A 276 -14.83 7.34 -15.78
N GLU A 277 -15.40 8.54 -15.96
CA GLU A 277 -16.66 8.71 -16.70
C GLU A 277 -16.50 8.32 -18.19
N THR A 278 -15.35 8.57 -18.78
CA THR A 278 -15.06 8.14 -20.16
C THR A 278 -15.05 6.62 -20.29
N VAL A 279 -14.50 5.92 -19.30
CA VAL A 279 -14.54 4.44 -19.21
C VAL A 279 -15.99 3.97 -19.02
N ARG A 280 -16.73 4.56 -18.09
CA ARG A 280 -18.15 4.20 -17.82
C ARG A 280 -19.06 4.41 -19.03
N ALA A 281 -18.78 5.44 -19.83
CA ALA A 281 -19.51 5.69 -21.07
C ALA A 281 -19.21 4.71 -22.20
N GLY A 282 -18.33 3.72 -21.97
CA GLY A 282 -17.94 2.72 -22.98
C GLY A 282 -17.11 3.29 -24.13
N LYS A 283 -16.46 4.43 -23.93
CA LYS A 283 -15.67 5.13 -24.96
C LYS A 283 -14.22 4.64 -25.06
N VAL A 284 -13.82 3.70 -24.19
CA VAL A 284 -12.46 3.14 -24.11
C VAL A 284 -12.50 1.67 -24.44
N VAL A 285 -11.64 1.24 -25.35
CA VAL A 285 -11.45 -0.18 -25.63
C VAL A 285 -10.44 -0.72 -24.60
N PRO A 286 -10.83 -1.71 -23.78
CA PRO A 286 -9.91 -2.27 -22.79
C PRO A 286 -8.85 -3.15 -23.43
N THR A 287 -7.66 -3.19 -22.82
CA THR A 287 -6.61 -4.16 -23.15
C THR A 287 -6.63 -5.31 -22.15
N PRO A 288 -6.44 -6.58 -22.58
CA PRO A 288 -6.33 -7.70 -21.66
C PRO A 288 -5.13 -7.55 -20.73
N ASP A 289 -5.32 -7.89 -19.47
CA ASP A 289 -4.26 -8.12 -18.49
C ASP A 289 -3.87 -9.60 -18.42
N SER A 290 -2.65 -9.90 -17.99
CA SER A 290 -2.13 -11.27 -17.85
C SER A 290 -2.91 -12.13 -16.83
N SER A 291 -3.60 -11.49 -15.89
CA SER A 291 -4.41 -12.15 -14.85
C SER A 291 -5.87 -12.42 -15.26
N GLY A 292 -6.23 -12.18 -16.54
CA GLY A 292 -7.60 -12.36 -17.03
C GLY A 292 -8.55 -11.20 -16.76
N LYS A 293 -8.03 -10.09 -16.22
CA LYS A 293 -8.73 -8.82 -16.06
C LYS A 293 -8.53 -7.95 -17.30
N VAL A 294 -8.98 -6.71 -17.26
CA VAL A 294 -8.82 -5.73 -18.34
C VAL A 294 -8.36 -4.39 -17.80
N LEU A 295 -7.52 -3.71 -18.58
CA LEU A 295 -7.02 -2.38 -18.31
C LEU A 295 -7.75 -1.37 -19.19
N TYR A 296 -8.31 -0.33 -18.59
CA TYR A 296 -8.86 0.84 -19.26
C TYR A 296 -7.91 2.01 -19.02
N SER A 297 -7.24 2.48 -20.08
CA SER A 297 -6.30 3.62 -19.99
C SER A 297 -6.90 4.86 -20.63
N VAL A 298 -6.89 5.96 -19.89
CA VAL A 298 -7.34 7.30 -20.31
C VAL A 298 -6.37 8.32 -19.75
N ASP A 299 -5.67 9.05 -20.62
CA ASP A 299 -4.61 9.98 -20.26
C ASP A 299 -3.58 9.31 -19.32
N GLU A 300 -3.31 9.86 -18.15
CA GLU A 300 -2.41 9.29 -17.15
C GLU A 300 -3.03 8.19 -16.26
N PHE A 301 -4.34 7.93 -16.41
CA PHE A 301 -5.04 6.98 -15.55
C PHE A 301 -5.18 5.62 -16.21
N THR A 302 -5.00 4.59 -15.42
CA THR A 302 -5.31 3.21 -15.80
C THR A 302 -6.18 2.58 -14.71
N PHE A 303 -7.28 1.95 -15.12
CA PHE A 303 -8.18 1.23 -14.22
C PHE A 303 -8.11 -0.26 -14.55
N LEU A 304 -7.70 -1.06 -13.56
CA LEU A 304 -7.73 -2.51 -13.66
C LEU A 304 -9.11 -3.00 -13.19
N MET A 305 -9.88 -3.59 -14.09
CA MET A 305 -11.28 -3.95 -13.85
C MET A 305 -11.56 -5.40 -14.25
N ARG A 306 -12.70 -5.93 -13.84
CA ARG A 306 -13.18 -7.22 -14.32
C ARG A 306 -13.49 -7.15 -15.81
N LYS A 307 -13.21 -8.23 -16.51
CA LYS A 307 -13.66 -8.37 -17.89
C LYS A 307 -15.20 -8.28 -17.93
N PRO A 308 -15.77 -7.43 -18.78
CA PRO A 308 -17.22 -7.42 -18.98
C PRO A 308 -17.73 -8.80 -19.34
N ALA A 309 -18.91 -9.18 -18.82
CA ALA A 309 -19.59 -10.39 -19.26
C ALA A 309 -19.77 -10.34 -20.78
N ALA A 310 -19.50 -11.44 -21.44
CA ALA A 310 -19.80 -11.54 -22.87
C ALA A 310 -21.32 -11.31 -23.06
N ARG A 311 -21.65 -10.33 -23.91
CA ARG A 311 -23.05 -10.06 -24.26
C ARG A 311 -23.58 -11.13 -25.20
#